data_bd318fa85e6c00c5b4d4a1aa194c8126
#
_entry.id   bd318fa85e6c00c5b4d4a1aa194c8126
#
_cell.length_a   1.000
_cell.length_b   1.000
_cell.length_c   1.000
_cell.angle_alpha   90.00
_cell.angle_beta   90.00
_cell.angle_gamma   90.00
#
_symmetry.space_group_name_H-M   'P 1'
#
loop_
_entity.id
_entity.type
_entity.pdbx_description
1 polymer ?
#
loop_
_entity_poly.entity_id
_entity_poly.type
_entity_poly.pdbx_seq_one_letter_code
_entity_poly.pdbx_strand_id
1 'polypeptide(L)'
;MKMSKKEILGLILLLFSLLSFITIVGYDLSEQPGGLAANKPVNSTLGGYFGVFIPYYHHMLLGYVSIAIPAILAILGFILFTNKVVQNFYKIFIYIFLSAIWISTFISYLSYHNSAGLIGNSLHIFLGDIFGIVGFILVLYTSLILLIAVILNFSI
;
A
#
# COMPACT_ATOMS: atom_id res chain seq x y z
N MET A 1 -10.03 -11.17 32.77
CA MET A 1 -10.36 -10.02 31.91
C MET A 1 -10.84 -10.58 30.57
N LYS A 2 -12.09 -10.33 30.16
CA LYS A 2 -12.67 -10.93 28.94
C LYS A 2 -12.49 -9.90 27.82
N MET A 3 -11.66 -10.22 26.84
CA MET A 3 -11.45 -9.34 25.69
C MET A 3 -12.73 -9.16 24.89
N SER A 4 -13.00 -7.95 24.41
CA SER A 4 -14.11 -7.66 23.53
C SER A 4 -13.86 -8.22 22.13
N LYS A 5 -14.93 -8.45 21.34
CA LYS A 5 -14.79 -8.89 19.93
C LYS A 5 -13.96 -7.91 19.09
N LYS A 6 -14.04 -6.60 19.40
CA LYS A 6 -13.27 -5.55 18.71
C LYS A 6 -11.78 -5.66 19.02
N GLU A 7 -11.41 -5.89 20.28
CA GLU A 7 -10.02 -6.08 20.72
C GLU A 7 -9.40 -7.32 20.06
N ILE A 8 -10.13 -8.42 19.98
CA ILE A 8 -9.67 -9.63 19.31
C ILE A 8 -9.43 -9.35 17.81
N LEU A 9 -10.38 -8.69 17.14
CA LEU A 9 -10.24 -8.33 15.73
C LEU A 9 -9.05 -7.37 15.52
N GLY A 10 -8.87 -6.39 16.42
CA GLY A 10 -7.74 -5.49 16.38
C GLY A 10 -6.40 -6.20 16.50
N LEU A 11 -6.30 -7.17 17.41
CA LEU A 11 -5.10 -7.99 17.58
C LEU A 11 -4.79 -8.82 16.31
N ILE A 12 -5.81 -9.44 15.71
CA ILE A 12 -5.66 -10.20 14.46
C ILE A 12 -5.15 -9.31 13.34
N LEU A 13 -5.70 -8.10 13.19
CA LEU A 13 -5.25 -7.14 12.18
C LEU A 13 -3.81 -6.67 12.41
N LEU A 14 -3.41 -6.45 13.67
CA LEU A 14 -2.02 -6.10 14.02
C LEU A 14 -1.05 -7.22 13.66
N LEU A 15 -1.39 -8.47 13.98
CA LEU A 15 -0.57 -9.62 13.62
C LEU A 15 -0.46 -9.79 12.11
N PHE A 16 -1.58 -9.63 11.38
CA PHE A 16 -1.59 -9.72 9.93
C PHE A 16 -0.81 -8.58 9.27
N SER A 17 -0.90 -7.35 9.82
CA SER A 17 -0.10 -6.20 9.39
C SER A 17 1.40 -6.47 9.57
N LEU A 18 1.80 -6.97 10.73
CA LEU A 18 3.19 -7.29 11.01
C LEU A 18 3.73 -8.37 10.06
N LEU A 19 2.96 -9.44 9.82
CA LEU A 19 3.30 -10.48 8.89
C LEU A 19 3.43 -9.93 7.47
N SER A 20 2.48 -9.11 7.01
CA SER A 20 2.52 -8.47 5.70
C SER A 20 3.73 -7.54 5.56
N PHE A 21 4.07 -6.78 6.61
CA PHE A 21 5.22 -5.89 6.60
C PHE A 21 6.53 -6.68 6.45
N ILE A 22 6.73 -7.72 7.27
CA ILE A 22 7.94 -8.54 7.23
C ILE A 22 8.09 -9.22 5.86
N THR A 23 6.99 -9.73 5.30
CA THR A 23 7.04 -10.41 3.99
C THR A 23 7.29 -9.45 2.83
N ILE A 24 6.76 -8.21 2.88
CA ILE A 24 7.02 -7.19 1.85
C ILE A 24 8.47 -6.73 1.89
N VAL A 25 9.05 -6.51 3.07
CA VAL A 25 10.45 -6.09 3.21
C VAL A 25 11.42 -7.18 2.76
N GLY A 26 11.08 -8.44 2.99
CA GLY A 26 11.90 -9.60 2.57
C GLY A 26 11.60 -10.11 1.16
N TYR A 27 10.74 -9.44 0.39
CA TYR A 27 10.30 -9.91 -0.92
C TYR A 27 11.31 -9.60 -2.01
N ASP A 28 11.70 -10.64 -2.78
CA ASP A 28 12.47 -10.48 -4.02
C ASP A 28 11.53 -10.55 -5.23
N LEU A 29 11.63 -9.56 -6.11
CA LEU A 29 10.84 -9.48 -7.36
C LEU A 29 11.00 -10.69 -8.28
N SER A 30 12.08 -11.46 -8.13
CA SER A 30 12.28 -12.72 -8.85
C SER A 30 11.38 -13.87 -8.35
N GLU A 31 10.78 -13.71 -7.16
CA GLU A 31 9.91 -14.70 -6.52
C GLU A 31 8.47 -14.49 -6.92
N GLN A 32 8.10 -14.97 -8.13
CA GLN A 32 6.71 -14.93 -8.57
C GLN A 32 5.96 -16.20 -8.14
N PRO A 33 4.63 -16.13 -7.90
CA PRO A 33 3.82 -17.32 -7.56
C PRO A 33 3.91 -18.45 -8.58
N GLY A 34 4.15 -18.14 -9.86
CA GLY A 34 4.45 -19.14 -10.91
C GLY A 34 5.83 -19.78 -10.78
N GLY A 35 6.78 -19.14 -10.11
CA GLY A 35 8.09 -19.69 -9.77
C GLY A 35 8.02 -20.74 -8.65
N LEU A 36 6.96 -20.79 -7.87
CA LEU A 36 6.70 -21.85 -6.89
C LEU A 36 6.49 -23.22 -7.56
N ALA A 37 6.02 -23.25 -8.80
CA ALA A 37 5.91 -24.46 -9.62
C ALA A 37 7.27 -24.90 -10.21
N ALA A 38 8.27 -24.03 -10.19
CA ALA A 38 9.58 -24.22 -10.82
C ALA A 38 10.70 -24.56 -9.82
N ASN A 39 10.45 -25.47 -8.89
CA ASN A 39 11.47 -26.14 -8.04
C ASN A 39 12.37 -25.26 -7.13
N LYS A 40 12.00 -24.00 -6.84
CA LYS A 40 12.67 -23.27 -5.77
C LYS A 40 12.04 -23.65 -4.43
N PRO A 41 12.83 -24.05 -3.42
CA PRO A 41 12.27 -24.37 -2.12
C PRO A 41 11.64 -23.11 -1.51
N VAL A 42 10.34 -23.19 -1.22
CA VAL A 42 9.53 -22.17 -0.51
C VAL A 42 10.17 -21.75 0.83
N ASN A 43 11.13 -22.51 1.31
CA ASN A 43 11.87 -22.28 2.56
C ASN A 43 12.86 -21.13 2.51
N SER A 44 13.11 -20.54 1.34
CA SER A 44 14.01 -19.37 1.20
C SER A 44 13.30 -18.03 1.49
N THR A 45 11.97 -18.02 1.54
CA THR A 45 11.20 -16.81 1.79
C THR A 45 10.75 -16.70 3.25
N LEU A 46 10.87 -15.51 3.82
CA LEU A 46 10.32 -15.22 5.13
C LEU A 46 8.79 -15.38 5.06
N GLY A 47 8.25 -16.42 5.70
CA GLY A 47 6.80 -16.69 5.74
C GLY A 47 6.28 -17.77 4.78
N GLY A 48 7.14 -18.51 4.09
CA GLY A 48 6.74 -19.62 3.22
C GLY A 48 5.79 -19.17 2.10
N TYR A 49 4.71 -19.92 1.84
CA TYR A 49 3.72 -19.56 0.81
C TYR A 49 3.12 -18.16 1.01
N PHE A 50 2.75 -17.80 2.24
CA PHE A 50 2.23 -16.46 2.54
C PHE A 50 3.28 -15.37 2.27
N GLY A 51 4.57 -15.69 2.51
CA GLY A 51 5.69 -14.79 2.24
C GLY A 51 5.91 -14.48 0.76
N VAL A 52 5.37 -15.27 -0.15
CA VAL A 52 5.41 -15.01 -1.59
C VAL A 52 4.12 -14.37 -2.07
N PHE A 53 2.96 -14.93 -1.70
CA PHE A 53 1.66 -14.46 -2.21
C PHE A 53 1.29 -13.07 -1.73
N ILE A 54 1.44 -12.78 -0.44
CA ILE A 54 1.06 -11.47 0.13
C ILE A 54 1.87 -10.34 -0.53
N PRO A 55 3.21 -10.35 -0.52
CA PRO A 55 3.98 -9.26 -1.10
C PRO A 55 3.82 -9.18 -2.62
N TYR A 56 3.67 -10.31 -3.32
CA TYR A 56 3.44 -10.33 -4.76
C TYR A 56 2.20 -9.51 -5.14
N TYR A 57 1.03 -9.79 -4.53
CA TYR A 57 -0.19 -9.06 -4.87
C TYR A 57 -0.13 -7.60 -4.43
N HIS A 58 0.45 -7.31 -3.27
CA HIS A 58 0.64 -5.93 -2.83
C HIS A 58 1.55 -5.15 -3.79
N HIS A 59 2.66 -5.77 -4.19
CA HIS A 59 3.61 -5.15 -5.13
C HIS A 59 3.02 -5.03 -6.53
N MET A 60 2.26 -6.04 -6.99
CA MET A 60 1.54 -5.98 -8.26
C MET A 60 0.58 -4.79 -8.31
N LEU A 61 -0.12 -4.47 -7.21
CA LEU A 61 -1.08 -3.37 -7.16
C LEU A 61 -0.41 -1.99 -7.06
N LEU A 62 0.49 -1.81 -6.09
CA LEU A 62 1.04 -0.50 -5.70
C LEU A 62 2.56 -0.37 -5.93
N GLY A 63 3.22 -1.41 -6.41
CA GLY A 63 4.67 -1.42 -6.58
C GLY A 63 5.41 -1.26 -5.25
N TYR A 64 6.47 -0.47 -5.23
CA TYR A 64 7.24 -0.20 -4.01
C TYR A 64 6.44 0.50 -2.91
N VAL A 65 5.31 1.14 -3.25
CA VAL A 65 4.43 1.79 -2.27
C VAL A 65 3.52 0.79 -1.55
N SER A 66 3.61 -0.50 -1.86
CA SER A 66 2.83 -1.58 -1.25
C SER A 66 2.91 -1.63 0.28
N ILE A 67 3.98 -1.08 0.88
CA ILE A 67 4.14 -0.91 2.32
C ILE A 67 3.03 -0.06 2.97
N ALA A 68 2.30 0.75 2.18
CA ALA A 68 1.15 1.50 2.67
C ALA A 68 0.02 0.59 3.15
N ILE A 69 -0.14 -0.62 2.58
CA ILE A 69 -1.20 -1.55 2.94
C ILE A 69 -1.03 -2.06 4.39
N PRO A 70 0.12 -2.65 4.78
CA PRO A 70 0.31 -3.02 6.19
C PRO A 70 0.28 -1.82 7.13
N ALA A 71 0.74 -0.63 6.73
CA ALA A 71 0.62 0.57 7.56
C ALA A 71 -0.85 0.91 7.88
N ILE A 72 -1.73 0.85 6.88
CA ILE A 72 -3.17 1.04 7.05
C ILE A 72 -3.76 -0.02 7.99
N LEU A 73 -3.41 -1.29 7.78
CA LEU A 73 -3.88 -2.39 8.64
C LEU A 73 -3.38 -2.26 10.09
N ALA A 74 -2.15 -1.77 10.29
CA ALA A 74 -1.62 -1.50 11.63
C ALA A 74 -2.42 -0.42 12.35
N ILE A 75 -2.73 0.69 11.68
CA ILE A 75 -3.52 1.78 12.26
C ILE A 75 -4.92 1.30 12.61
N LEU A 76 -5.59 0.58 11.71
CA LEU A 76 -6.91 -0.01 11.97
C LEU A 76 -6.88 -0.98 13.15
N GLY A 77 -5.91 -1.89 13.14
CA GLY A 77 -5.71 -2.87 14.22
C GLY A 77 -5.49 -2.21 15.57
N PHE A 78 -4.65 -1.16 15.61
CA PHE A 78 -4.37 -0.40 16.83
C PHE A 78 -5.61 0.33 17.38
N ILE A 79 -6.39 0.97 16.51
CA ILE A 79 -7.63 1.66 16.90
C ILE A 79 -8.65 0.67 17.47
N LEU A 80 -8.85 -0.48 16.83
CA LEU A 80 -9.77 -1.50 17.29
C LEU A 80 -9.29 -2.16 18.58
N PHE A 81 -7.99 -2.42 18.73
CA PHE A 81 -7.39 -3.04 19.90
C PHE A 81 -7.49 -2.13 21.13
N THR A 82 -7.24 -0.83 20.97
CA THR A 82 -7.28 0.13 22.07
C THR A 82 -8.67 0.64 22.41
N ASN A 83 -9.70 0.25 21.63
CA ASN A 83 -11.08 0.79 21.71
C ASN A 83 -11.14 2.32 21.73
N LYS A 84 -10.10 3.00 21.24
CA LYS A 84 -10.09 4.46 21.17
C LYS A 84 -10.98 4.94 20.02
N VAL A 85 -11.86 5.88 20.33
CA VAL A 85 -12.61 6.60 19.30
C VAL A 85 -11.70 7.68 18.73
N VAL A 86 -11.08 7.38 17.59
CA VAL A 86 -10.32 8.39 16.84
C VAL A 86 -11.30 9.14 15.96
N GLN A 87 -11.54 10.41 16.30
CA GLN A 87 -12.38 11.26 15.44
C GLN A 87 -11.77 11.33 14.05
N ASN A 88 -12.62 11.11 13.03
CA ASN A 88 -12.21 11.20 11.63
C ASN A 88 -11.10 10.20 11.18
N PHE A 89 -10.99 9.02 11.83
CA PHE A 89 -9.97 8.03 11.46
C PHE A 89 -10.03 7.64 9.98
N TYR A 90 -11.24 7.64 9.38
CA TYR A 90 -11.44 7.38 7.95
C TYR A 90 -10.70 8.37 7.05
N LYS A 91 -10.50 9.62 7.51
CA LYS A 91 -9.72 10.61 6.76
C LYS A 91 -8.24 10.22 6.69
N ILE A 92 -7.67 9.74 7.80
CA ILE A 92 -6.27 9.25 7.85
C ILE A 92 -6.10 8.11 6.84
N PHE A 93 -7.03 7.16 6.83
CA PHE A 93 -7.04 6.08 5.86
C PHE A 93 -7.06 6.58 4.41
N ILE A 94 -7.98 7.50 4.09
CA ILE A 94 -8.10 8.09 2.76
C ILE A 94 -6.81 8.81 2.37
N TYR A 95 -6.20 9.57 3.28
CA TYR A 95 -4.98 10.31 2.97
C TYR A 95 -3.79 9.39 2.70
N ILE A 96 -3.59 8.34 3.50
CA ILE A 96 -2.54 7.36 3.26
C ILE A 96 -2.77 6.67 1.90
N PHE A 97 -4.02 6.29 1.61
CA PHE A 97 -4.36 5.62 0.37
C PHE A 97 -4.15 6.51 -0.86
N LEU A 98 -4.64 7.76 -0.81
CA LEU A 98 -4.43 8.73 -1.89
C LEU A 98 -2.95 9.07 -2.08
N SER A 99 -2.19 9.22 -0.99
CA SER A 99 -0.74 9.44 -1.06
C SER A 99 -0.03 8.26 -1.70
N ALA A 100 -0.42 7.03 -1.38
CA ALA A 100 0.14 5.81 -1.96
C ALA A 100 -0.12 5.74 -3.48
N ILE A 101 -1.35 6.04 -3.92
CA ILE A 101 -1.70 6.11 -5.36
C ILE A 101 -0.89 7.19 -6.05
N TRP A 102 -0.79 8.38 -5.46
CA TRP A 102 -0.04 9.49 -6.03
C TRP A 102 1.44 9.14 -6.22
N ILE A 103 2.09 8.58 -5.17
CA ILE A 103 3.50 8.19 -5.21
C ILE A 103 3.70 7.08 -6.26
N SER A 104 2.80 6.08 -6.32
CA SER A 104 2.84 5.01 -7.30
C SER A 104 2.78 5.58 -8.74
N THR A 105 1.87 6.54 -9.00
CA THR A 105 1.75 7.21 -10.31
C THR A 105 3.00 8.03 -10.64
N PHE A 106 3.59 8.71 -9.65
CA PHE A 106 4.82 9.46 -9.81
C PHE A 106 6.02 8.56 -10.13
N ILE A 107 6.12 7.40 -9.49
CA ILE A 107 7.15 6.39 -9.81
C ILE A 107 7.00 5.90 -11.25
N SER A 108 5.77 5.68 -11.72
CA SER A 108 5.52 5.31 -13.12
C SER A 108 5.98 6.40 -14.09
N TYR A 109 5.74 7.67 -13.77
CA TYR A 109 6.19 8.80 -14.56
C TYR A 109 7.72 8.85 -14.69
N LEU A 110 8.45 8.50 -13.64
CA LEU A 110 9.92 8.41 -13.66
C LEU A 110 10.46 7.23 -14.48
N SER A 111 9.61 6.56 -15.26
CA SER A 111 9.94 5.38 -16.09
C SER A 111 10.27 4.11 -15.33
N TYR A 112 9.93 4.03 -14.05
CA TYR A 112 10.08 2.83 -13.24
C TYR A 112 8.81 1.97 -13.27
N HIS A 113 8.32 1.60 -14.48
CA HIS A 113 7.05 0.89 -14.67
C HIS A 113 6.91 -0.37 -13.84
N ASN A 114 7.97 -1.20 -13.75
CA ASN A 114 7.94 -2.42 -12.95
C ASN A 114 7.83 -2.16 -11.44
N SER A 115 8.15 -0.94 -11.01
CA SER A 115 8.19 -0.54 -9.60
C SER A 115 6.95 0.23 -9.15
N ALA A 116 6.15 0.72 -10.10
CA ALA A 116 4.98 1.54 -9.84
C ALA A 116 3.71 0.72 -9.55
N GLY A 117 3.72 -0.57 -9.88
CA GLY A 117 2.54 -1.41 -9.79
C GLY A 117 1.44 -1.07 -10.80
N LEU A 118 0.38 -1.85 -10.78
CA LEU A 118 -0.70 -1.78 -11.77
C LEU A 118 -1.47 -0.46 -11.67
N ILE A 119 -1.76 0.00 -10.45
CA ILE A 119 -2.53 1.25 -10.22
C ILE A 119 -1.76 2.45 -10.73
N GLY A 120 -0.48 2.60 -10.36
CA GLY A 120 0.35 3.72 -10.80
C GLY A 120 0.55 3.77 -12.31
N ASN A 121 0.82 2.61 -12.92
CA ASN A 121 0.98 2.51 -14.36
C ASN A 121 -0.31 2.82 -15.13
N SER A 122 -1.44 2.27 -14.68
CA SER A 122 -2.74 2.51 -15.33
C SER A 122 -3.13 3.99 -15.27
N LEU A 123 -2.93 4.65 -14.13
CA LEU A 123 -3.22 6.07 -13.99
C LEU A 123 -2.28 6.94 -14.84
N HIS A 124 -0.99 6.61 -14.88
CA HIS A 124 -0.03 7.32 -15.73
C HIS A 124 -0.43 7.24 -17.22
N ILE A 125 -0.72 6.03 -17.72
CA ILE A 125 -1.14 5.83 -19.10
C ILE A 125 -2.47 6.57 -19.36
N PHE A 126 -3.48 6.34 -18.54
CA PHE A 126 -4.81 6.94 -18.71
C PHE A 126 -4.77 8.47 -18.72
N LEU A 127 -4.08 9.09 -17.77
CA LEU A 127 -3.95 10.55 -17.73
C LEU A 127 -3.08 11.09 -18.86
N GLY A 128 -2.04 10.35 -19.24
CA GLY A 128 -1.19 10.69 -20.38
C GLY A 128 -1.94 10.66 -21.72
N ASP A 129 -2.79 9.66 -21.92
CA ASP A 129 -3.61 9.53 -23.13
C ASP A 129 -4.67 10.64 -23.25
N ILE A 130 -5.27 11.06 -22.11
CA ILE A 130 -6.29 12.12 -22.11
C ILE A 130 -5.69 13.52 -22.23
N PHE A 131 -4.66 13.81 -21.47
CA PHE A 131 -4.15 15.18 -21.31
C PHE A 131 -2.81 15.44 -22.02
N GLY A 132 -2.21 14.40 -22.59
CA GLY A 132 -0.85 14.46 -23.09
C GLY A 132 0.17 14.62 -21.94
N ILE A 133 1.46 14.65 -22.28
CA ILE A 133 2.53 14.69 -21.28
C ILE A 133 2.51 15.97 -20.44
N VAL A 134 2.23 17.12 -21.04
CA VAL A 134 2.18 18.42 -20.34
C VAL A 134 0.97 18.47 -19.40
N GLY A 135 -0.20 18.04 -19.87
CA GLY A 135 -1.41 18.00 -19.07
C GLY A 135 -1.31 17.00 -17.92
N PHE A 136 -0.70 15.85 -18.15
CA PHE A 136 -0.40 14.88 -17.10
C PHE A 136 0.46 15.49 -15.98
N ILE A 137 1.56 16.17 -16.34
CA ILE A 137 2.44 16.82 -15.38
C ILE A 137 1.66 17.87 -14.56
N LEU A 138 0.85 18.70 -15.22
CA LEU A 138 0.01 19.69 -14.53
C LEU A 138 -0.97 19.03 -13.55
N VAL A 139 -1.66 17.97 -13.96
CA VAL A 139 -2.57 17.21 -13.08
C VAL A 139 -1.83 16.60 -11.91
N LEU A 140 -0.64 16.05 -12.14
CA LEU A 140 0.17 15.43 -11.10
C LEU A 140 0.59 16.45 -10.03
N TYR A 141 1.12 17.60 -10.42
CA TYR A 141 1.56 18.63 -9.47
C TYR A 141 0.40 19.35 -8.78
N THR A 142 -0.69 19.62 -9.49
CA THR A 142 -1.88 20.23 -8.86
C THR A 142 -2.54 19.29 -7.85
N SER A 143 -2.61 17.99 -8.15
CA SER A 143 -3.11 16.99 -7.20
C SER A 143 -2.23 16.86 -5.97
N LEU A 144 -0.90 16.99 -6.10
CA LEU A 144 0.02 17.02 -4.96
C LEU A 144 -0.26 18.23 -4.05
N ILE A 145 -0.38 19.43 -4.64
CA ILE A 145 -0.66 20.65 -3.88
C ILE A 145 -1.98 20.52 -3.13
N LEU A 146 -3.01 20.01 -3.79
CA LEU A 146 -4.32 19.78 -3.15
C LEU A 146 -4.21 18.75 -2.01
N LEU A 147 -3.48 17.66 -2.21
CA LEU A 147 -3.29 16.63 -1.20
C LEU A 147 -2.57 17.20 0.03
N ILE A 148 -1.50 17.98 -0.18
CA ILE A 148 -0.77 18.65 0.91
C ILE A 148 -1.69 19.66 1.62
N ALA A 149 -2.42 20.49 0.89
CA ALA A 149 -3.34 21.48 1.47
C ALA A 149 -4.41 20.81 2.34
N VAL A 150 -4.96 19.69 1.89
CA VAL A 150 -5.98 18.93 2.65
C VAL A 150 -5.37 18.29 3.90
N ILE A 151 -4.15 17.74 3.82
CA ILE A 151 -3.46 17.18 4.99
C ILE A 151 -3.14 18.27 6.01
N LEU A 152 -2.67 19.43 5.58
CA LEU A 152 -2.33 20.55 6.48
C LEU A 152 -3.59 21.14 7.15
N ASN A 153 -4.68 21.31 6.42
CA ASN A 153 -5.96 21.77 7.00
C ASN A 153 -6.58 20.76 7.99
N PHE A 154 -6.18 19.50 7.94
CA PHE A 154 -6.58 18.50 8.92
C PHE A 154 -5.76 18.59 10.22
N SER A 155 -4.57 19.18 10.16
CA SER A 155 -3.66 19.32 11.31
C SER A 155 -3.98 20.54 12.20
N ILE A 156 -4.94 21.41 11.82
CA ILE A 156 -5.41 22.54 12.60
C ILE A 156 -6.78 22.23 13.17
#